data_14066148079fa3d514f6f326d4896c29
#
_entry.id   14066148079fa3d514f6f326d4896c29
#
_cell.length_a   1.000
_cell.length_b   1.000
_cell.length_c   1.000
_cell.angle_alpha   90.00
_cell.angle_beta   90.00
_cell.angle_gamma   90.00
#
_symmetry.space_group_name_H-M   'P 1'
#
loop_
_entity.id
_entity.type
_entity.pdbx_description
1 polymer ?
#
loop_
_entity_poly.entity_id
_entity_poly.type
_entity_poly.pdbx_seq_one_letter_code
_entity_poly.pdbx_strand_id
1 'polypeptide(L)'
;MHPAAEHSPLGKSSEYISTYTPSLLFPIPRAAKWAELGLSAETLPYTGVDFWNCFELSWLLPSGKPVVAIGEFSIPADSPNIIESKSFKLYLNSLNQTAFADTHALEETLSNDLSAAAGKPVSVPTMPAW
;
A
#
# COMPACT_ATOMS: atom_id res chain seq x y z
N MET A 1 -20.01 -0.97 6.00
CA MET A 1 -18.58 -1.38 5.95
C MET A 1 -18.48 -2.82 5.45
N HIS A 2 -17.49 -3.12 4.65
CA HIS A 2 -17.26 -4.48 4.18
C HIS A 2 -16.95 -5.39 5.39
N PRO A 3 -17.55 -6.61 5.48
CA PRO A 3 -17.32 -7.48 6.65
C PRO A 3 -15.84 -7.76 6.94
N ALA A 4 -15.00 -7.93 5.92
CA ALA A 4 -13.58 -8.16 6.11
C ALA A 4 -12.86 -6.97 6.76
N ALA A 5 -13.42 -5.76 6.68
CA ALA A 5 -12.83 -4.56 7.26
C ALA A 5 -13.15 -4.39 8.77
N GLU A 6 -14.03 -5.22 9.33
CA GLU A 6 -14.38 -5.15 10.75
C GLU A 6 -13.17 -5.37 11.65
N HIS A 7 -12.19 -6.14 11.18
CA HIS A 7 -10.97 -6.45 11.91
C HIS A 7 -9.80 -5.53 11.55
N SER A 8 -10.01 -4.57 10.64
CA SER A 8 -8.98 -3.63 10.22
C SER A 8 -8.81 -2.50 11.24
N PRO A 9 -7.75 -1.69 11.14
CA PRO A 9 -7.59 -0.51 11.99
C PRO A 9 -8.54 0.65 11.65
N LEU A 10 -9.31 0.53 10.57
CA LEU A 10 -10.24 1.59 10.15
C LEU A 10 -11.27 1.90 11.23
N GLY A 11 -11.40 3.17 11.61
CA GLY A 11 -12.32 3.62 12.61
C GLY A 11 -11.91 3.31 14.05
N LYS A 12 -10.74 2.74 14.24
CA LYS A 12 -10.20 2.40 15.57
C LYS A 12 -9.02 3.30 15.91
N SER A 13 -8.81 3.48 17.22
CA SER A 13 -7.62 4.17 17.70
C SER A 13 -6.39 3.28 17.46
N SER A 14 -5.31 3.84 16.96
CA SER A 14 -4.08 3.10 16.69
C SER A 14 -2.87 3.91 17.13
N GLU A 15 -1.87 3.24 17.65
CA GLU A 15 -0.60 3.88 18.00
C GLU A 15 0.18 4.24 16.74
N TYR A 16 0.90 5.35 16.80
CA TYR A 16 1.82 5.72 15.74
C TYR A 16 3.06 4.81 15.83
N ILE A 17 3.36 4.15 14.71
CA ILE A 17 4.51 3.26 14.62
C ILE A 17 5.51 3.86 13.64
N SER A 18 6.74 4.09 14.10
CA SER A 18 7.81 4.68 13.29
C SER A 18 8.89 3.68 12.89
N THR A 19 8.71 2.41 13.25
CA THR A 19 9.62 1.31 12.84
C THR A 19 8.97 0.55 11.69
N TYR A 20 9.75 0.23 10.65
CA TYR A 20 9.25 -0.50 9.50
C TYR A 20 8.48 -1.75 9.90
N THR A 21 7.20 -1.82 9.53
CA THR A 21 6.30 -2.88 9.95
C THR A 21 5.36 -3.24 8.80
N PRO A 22 5.78 -4.14 7.89
CA PRO A 22 4.93 -4.51 6.75
C PRO A 22 3.63 -5.21 7.15
N SER A 23 3.58 -5.83 8.33
CA SER A 23 2.36 -6.48 8.83
C SER A 23 1.23 -5.50 9.14
N LEU A 24 1.47 -4.20 9.12
CA LEU A 24 0.42 -3.19 9.27
C LEU A 24 -0.54 -3.18 8.08
N LEU A 25 -0.09 -3.58 6.90
CA LEU A 25 -0.93 -3.60 5.71
C LEU A 25 -2.09 -4.58 5.90
N PHE A 26 -3.30 -4.10 5.71
CA PHE A 26 -4.52 -4.89 5.87
C PHE A 26 -5.17 -5.10 4.50
N PRO A 27 -5.02 -6.28 3.91
CA PRO A 27 -5.67 -6.59 2.64
C PRO A 27 -7.13 -6.92 2.84
N ILE A 28 -7.99 -6.40 1.94
CA ILE A 28 -9.41 -6.70 1.93
C ILE A 28 -9.73 -7.43 0.63
N PRO A 29 -10.19 -8.70 0.69
CA PRO A 29 -10.52 -9.44 -0.53
C PRO A 29 -11.63 -8.75 -1.32
N ARG A 30 -11.42 -8.63 -2.63
CA ARG A 30 -12.43 -8.07 -3.54
C ARG A 30 -13.51 -9.08 -3.89
N ALA A 31 -13.24 -10.37 -3.72
CA ALA A 31 -14.13 -11.45 -4.15
C ALA A 31 -15.55 -11.31 -3.61
N ALA A 32 -15.71 -10.93 -2.34
CA ALA A 32 -17.02 -10.74 -1.73
C ALA A 32 -17.81 -9.63 -2.44
N LYS A 33 -17.14 -8.52 -2.80
CA LYS A 33 -17.78 -7.42 -3.52
C LYS A 33 -18.13 -7.80 -4.96
N TRP A 34 -17.23 -8.52 -5.62
CA TRP A 34 -17.51 -9.03 -6.96
C TRP A 34 -18.71 -9.97 -6.96
N ALA A 35 -18.77 -10.88 -5.97
CA ALA A 35 -19.88 -11.83 -5.85
C ALA A 35 -21.22 -11.11 -5.65
N GLU A 36 -21.26 -10.04 -4.86
CA GLU A 36 -22.45 -9.21 -4.68
C GLU A 36 -22.94 -8.63 -6.00
N LEU A 37 -22.02 -8.35 -6.94
CA LEU A 37 -22.33 -7.77 -8.23
C LEU A 37 -22.51 -8.84 -9.33
N GLY A 38 -22.39 -10.13 -8.98
CA GLY A 38 -22.45 -11.22 -9.95
C GLY A 38 -21.19 -11.31 -10.80
N LEU A 39 -20.06 -10.84 -10.31
CA LEU A 39 -18.79 -10.81 -11.03
C LEU A 39 -17.76 -11.74 -10.40
N SER A 40 -16.75 -12.10 -11.19
CA SER A 40 -15.57 -12.80 -10.71
C SER A 40 -14.34 -12.20 -11.41
N ALA A 41 -13.14 -12.64 -11.04
CA ALA A 41 -11.91 -12.13 -11.67
C ALA A 41 -11.92 -12.34 -13.19
N GLU A 42 -12.55 -13.41 -13.68
CA GLU A 42 -12.65 -13.73 -15.11
C GLU A 42 -13.72 -12.93 -15.83
N THR A 43 -14.70 -12.39 -15.10
CA THR A 43 -15.87 -11.72 -15.68
C THR A 43 -15.93 -10.24 -15.38
N LEU A 44 -14.85 -9.64 -14.90
CA LEU A 44 -14.80 -8.21 -14.67
C LEU A 44 -15.05 -7.45 -15.98
N PRO A 45 -15.88 -6.38 -15.94
CA PRO A 45 -16.20 -5.62 -17.16
C PRO A 45 -15.05 -4.73 -17.64
N TYR A 46 -13.96 -4.69 -16.91
CA TYR A 46 -12.77 -3.88 -17.21
C TYR A 46 -11.52 -4.69 -16.91
N THR A 47 -10.46 -4.43 -17.67
CA THR A 47 -9.14 -5.03 -17.46
C THR A 47 -8.08 -3.97 -17.68
N GLY A 48 -6.92 -4.14 -17.03
CA GLY A 48 -5.79 -3.25 -17.22
C GLY A 48 -5.97 -1.86 -16.62
N VAL A 49 -7.05 -1.63 -15.87
CA VAL A 49 -7.27 -0.34 -15.19
C VAL A 49 -6.60 -0.39 -13.83
N ASP A 50 -5.75 0.58 -13.56
CA ASP A 50 -5.05 0.71 -12.28
C ASP A 50 -5.68 1.78 -11.42
N PHE A 51 -5.62 1.59 -10.11
CA PHE A 51 -5.88 2.65 -9.15
C PHE A 51 -4.57 3.38 -8.88
N TRP A 52 -4.57 4.71 -8.97
CA TRP A 52 -3.41 5.55 -8.77
C TRP A 52 -3.57 6.36 -7.50
N ASN A 53 -2.57 6.29 -6.62
CA ASN A 53 -2.52 7.09 -5.40
C ASN A 53 -1.13 7.71 -5.29
N CYS A 54 -1.09 8.98 -4.87
CA CYS A 54 0.16 9.68 -4.62
C CYS A 54 0.26 10.01 -3.15
N PHE A 55 1.39 9.67 -2.54
CA PHE A 55 1.63 9.90 -1.12
C PHE A 55 3.01 10.53 -0.92
N GLU A 56 3.11 11.38 0.09
CA GLU A 56 4.39 11.84 0.57
C GLU A 56 5.05 10.72 1.38
N LEU A 57 6.28 10.39 1.02
CA LEU A 57 7.07 9.37 1.68
C LEU A 57 8.23 10.02 2.43
N SER A 58 8.57 9.50 3.60
CA SER A 58 9.71 9.96 4.37
C SER A 58 10.46 8.75 4.92
N TRP A 59 11.78 8.77 4.80
CA TRP A 59 12.65 7.72 5.33
C TRP A 59 14.02 8.29 5.63
N LEU A 60 14.96 7.46 6.10
CA LEU A 60 16.30 7.90 6.43
C LEU A 60 17.32 7.30 5.47
N LEU A 61 18.35 8.08 5.15
CA LEU A 61 19.57 7.52 4.57
C LEU A 61 20.36 6.78 5.66
N PRO A 62 21.34 5.94 5.28
CA PRO A 62 22.18 5.25 6.29
C PRO A 62 22.86 6.19 7.28
N SER A 63 23.11 7.43 6.87
CA SER A 63 23.68 8.48 7.76
C SER A 63 22.67 9.00 8.80
N GLY A 64 21.40 8.61 8.71
CA GLY A 64 20.33 9.14 9.54
C GLY A 64 19.68 10.41 9.01
N LYS A 65 20.13 10.91 7.84
CA LYS A 65 19.55 12.10 7.23
C LYS A 65 18.17 11.76 6.63
N PRO A 66 17.12 12.55 6.95
CA PRO A 66 15.79 12.30 6.40
C PRO A 66 15.71 12.69 4.92
N VAL A 67 14.91 11.90 4.18
CA VAL A 67 14.60 12.14 2.77
C VAL A 67 13.09 12.18 2.62
N VAL A 68 12.58 13.08 1.78
CA VAL A 68 11.16 13.17 1.46
C VAL A 68 10.98 13.06 -0.05
N ALA A 69 10.02 12.26 -0.47
CA ALA A 69 9.70 12.07 -1.89
C ALA A 69 8.21 11.85 -2.06
N ILE A 70 7.74 11.96 -3.29
CA ILE A 70 6.36 11.59 -3.65
C ILE A 70 6.40 10.19 -4.25
N GLY A 71 5.65 9.27 -3.66
CA GLY A 71 5.46 7.93 -4.19
C GLY A 71 4.15 7.85 -4.96
N GLU A 72 4.19 7.29 -6.15
CA GLU A 72 3.01 7.09 -6.99
C GLU A 72 2.72 5.59 -7.02
N PHE A 73 1.57 5.19 -6.43
CA PHE A 73 1.23 3.78 -6.26
C PHE A 73 0.19 3.36 -7.29
N SER A 74 0.55 2.38 -8.11
CA SER A 74 -0.32 1.84 -9.14
C SER A 74 -0.69 0.40 -8.78
N ILE A 75 -1.96 0.19 -8.44
CA ILE A 75 -2.47 -1.11 -8.01
C ILE A 75 -3.46 -1.58 -9.07
N PRO A 76 -3.26 -2.79 -9.67
CA PRO A 76 -4.18 -3.29 -10.68
C PRO A 76 -5.62 -3.37 -10.17
N ALA A 77 -6.56 -2.91 -11.00
CA ALA A 77 -7.98 -2.90 -10.62
C ALA A 77 -8.54 -4.30 -10.41
N ASP A 78 -7.92 -5.31 -11.01
CA ASP A 78 -8.31 -6.71 -10.89
C ASP A 78 -7.49 -7.48 -9.84
N SER A 79 -6.72 -6.78 -8.99
CA SER A 79 -5.98 -7.45 -7.92
C SER A 79 -6.95 -8.18 -6.98
N PRO A 80 -6.57 -9.36 -6.45
CA PRO A 80 -7.44 -10.10 -5.53
C PRO A 80 -7.86 -9.30 -4.30
N ASN A 81 -7.00 -8.41 -3.81
CA ASN A 81 -7.25 -7.60 -2.63
C ASN A 81 -7.08 -6.12 -2.92
N ILE A 82 -7.81 -5.30 -2.18
CA ILE A 82 -7.48 -3.89 -1.99
C ILE A 82 -6.76 -3.75 -0.65
N ILE A 83 -6.03 -2.66 -0.48
CA ILE A 83 -5.34 -2.39 0.78
C ILE A 83 -6.16 -1.32 1.52
N GLU A 84 -6.55 -1.61 2.77
CA GLU A 84 -7.34 -0.69 3.56
C GLU A 84 -6.57 0.61 3.79
N SER A 85 -7.24 1.76 3.62
CA SER A 85 -6.57 3.07 3.53
C SER A 85 -5.83 3.50 4.80
N LYS A 86 -6.41 3.28 5.98
CA LYS A 86 -5.75 3.65 7.23
C LYS A 86 -4.52 2.78 7.48
N SER A 87 -4.61 1.49 7.18
CA SER A 87 -3.48 0.57 7.31
C SER A 87 -2.35 0.93 6.34
N PHE A 88 -2.71 1.36 5.13
CA PHE A 88 -1.74 1.83 4.14
C PHE A 88 -0.96 3.03 4.69
N LYS A 89 -1.68 4.00 5.24
CA LYS A 89 -1.07 5.19 5.83
C LYS A 89 -0.15 4.86 7.01
N LEU A 90 -0.61 3.97 7.90
CA LEU A 90 0.20 3.52 9.04
C LEU A 90 1.46 2.81 8.58
N TYR A 91 1.34 1.98 7.55
CA TYR A 91 2.50 1.31 6.94
C TYR A 91 3.52 2.33 6.41
N LEU A 92 3.06 3.32 5.64
CA LEU A 92 3.96 4.35 5.11
C LEU A 92 4.63 5.14 6.24
N ASN A 93 3.89 5.46 7.31
CA ASN A 93 4.45 6.15 8.47
C ASN A 93 5.53 5.31 9.18
N SER A 94 5.42 3.97 9.12
CA SER A 94 6.41 3.09 9.72
C SER A 94 7.79 3.20 9.08
N LEU A 95 7.89 3.81 7.90
CA LEU A 95 9.16 4.03 7.19
C LEU A 95 9.89 5.28 7.67
N ASN A 96 9.21 6.18 8.38
CA ASN A 96 9.76 7.51 8.70
C ASN A 96 11.10 7.50 9.43
N GLN A 97 11.35 6.50 10.27
CA GLN A 97 12.60 6.36 11.02
C GLN A 97 13.43 5.16 10.55
N THR A 98 13.13 4.64 9.36
CA THR A 98 13.81 3.47 8.81
C THR A 98 14.80 3.90 7.73
N ALA A 99 16.02 3.38 7.79
CA ALA A 99 17.07 3.70 6.83
C ALA A 99 17.01 2.78 5.61
N PHE A 100 17.19 3.37 4.43
CA PHE A 100 17.36 2.64 3.17
C PHE A 100 18.62 3.15 2.47
N ALA A 101 19.32 2.25 1.78
CA ALA A 101 20.58 2.58 1.14
C ALA A 101 20.40 3.65 0.04
N ASP A 102 19.30 3.54 -0.71
CA ASP A 102 18.97 4.49 -1.78
C ASP A 102 17.45 4.41 -2.10
N THR A 103 17.01 5.24 -3.02
CA THR A 103 15.60 5.28 -3.44
C THR A 103 15.17 3.96 -4.08
N HIS A 104 16.06 3.31 -4.81
CA HIS A 104 15.75 2.02 -5.45
C HIS A 104 15.45 0.93 -4.40
N ALA A 105 16.24 0.88 -3.32
CA ALA A 105 16.00 -0.07 -2.23
C ALA A 105 14.63 0.18 -1.58
N LEU A 106 14.25 1.44 -1.38
CA LEU A 106 12.94 1.80 -0.86
C LEU A 106 11.82 1.36 -1.81
N GLU A 107 11.94 1.68 -3.10
CA GLU A 107 10.93 1.32 -4.09
C GLU A 107 10.73 -0.19 -4.18
N GLU A 108 11.82 -0.95 -4.14
CA GLU A 108 11.77 -2.41 -4.16
C GLU A 108 11.04 -2.97 -2.94
N THR A 109 11.34 -2.45 -1.76
CA THR A 109 10.67 -2.85 -0.51
C THR A 109 9.18 -2.56 -0.57
N LEU A 110 8.81 -1.35 -0.98
CA LEU A 110 7.40 -0.95 -1.11
C LEU A 110 6.67 -1.82 -2.13
N SER A 111 7.28 -2.03 -3.30
CA SER A 111 6.69 -2.85 -4.35
C SER A 111 6.44 -4.29 -3.87
N ASN A 112 7.42 -4.89 -3.19
CA ASN A 112 7.30 -6.25 -2.67
C ASN A 112 6.20 -6.37 -1.62
N ASP A 113 6.17 -5.45 -0.66
CA ASP A 113 5.17 -5.49 0.42
C ASP A 113 3.75 -5.26 -0.11
N LEU A 114 3.59 -4.27 -0.97
CA LEU A 114 2.27 -3.93 -1.52
C LEU A 114 1.79 -4.99 -2.50
N SER A 115 2.70 -5.57 -3.29
CA SER A 115 2.35 -6.67 -4.20
C SER A 115 1.88 -7.89 -3.44
N ALA A 116 2.53 -8.22 -2.32
CA ALA A 116 2.10 -9.32 -1.47
C ALA A 116 0.71 -9.06 -0.88
N ALA A 117 0.44 -7.85 -0.41
CA ALA A 117 -0.85 -7.49 0.17
C ALA A 117 -1.96 -7.47 -0.88
N ALA A 118 -1.71 -6.88 -2.06
CA ALA A 118 -2.71 -6.78 -3.11
C ALA A 118 -2.93 -8.09 -3.86
N GLY A 119 -1.92 -8.95 -3.92
CA GLY A 119 -1.98 -10.22 -4.65
C GLY A 119 -1.65 -10.12 -6.13
N LYS A 120 -1.18 -8.96 -6.58
CA LYS A 120 -0.66 -8.72 -7.94
C LYS A 120 0.44 -7.68 -7.89
N PRO A 121 1.32 -7.63 -8.91
CA PRO A 121 2.41 -6.65 -8.93
C PRO A 121 1.92 -5.21 -8.80
N VAL A 122 2.54 -4.48 -7.87
CA VAL A 122 2.27 -3.06 -7.62
C VAL A 122 3.50 -2.27 -8.01
N SER A 123 3.31 -1.21 -8.80
CA SER A 123 4.39 -0.34 -9.24
C SER A 123 4.49 0.89 -8.32
N VAL A 124 5.71 1.27 -7.96
CA VAL A 124 5.94 2.35 -6.99
C VAL A 124 7.09 3.25 -7.46
N PRO A 125 6.92 3.99 -8.57
CA PRO A 125 7.91 5.01 -8.89
C PRO A 125 7.86 6.15 -7.88
N THR A 126 9.03 6.70 -7.56
CA THR A 126 9.14 7.85 -6.67
C THR A 126 9.86 8.99 -7.35
N MET A 127 9.61 10.20 -6.87
CA MET A 127 10.29 11.40 -7.34
C MET A 127 10.55 12.35 -6.18
N PRO A 128 11.61 13.20 -6.25
CA PRO A 128 11.87 14.18 -5.20
C PRO A 128 10.65 15.06 -4.95
N ALA A 129 10.43 15.42 -3.69
CA ALA A 129 9.31 16.29 -3.32
C ALA A 129 9.57 17.77 -3.65
N TRP A 130 10.78 18.11 -4.06
CA TRP A 130 11.19 19.47 -4.45
C TRP A 130 12.10 19.46 -5.67
#